data_dbe54cd737876bfc7181863dc529861b
#
_entry.id   dbe54cd737876bfc7181863dc529861b
#
_cell.length_a   1.000
_cell.length_b   1.000
_cell.length_c   1.000
_cell.angle_alpha   90.00
_cell.angle_beta   90.00
_cell.angle_gamma   90.00
#
_symmetry.space_group_name_H-M   'P 1'
#
loop_
_entity.id
_entity.type
_entity.pdbx_description
1 polymer ?
#
loop_
_entity_poly.entity_id
_entity_poly.type
_entity_poly.pdbx_seq_one_letter_code
_entity_poly.pdbx_strand_id
1 'polypeptide(L)'
;LKSEANKPEDQAIVDDEVGAALTALRTSIDAVDREILAALNRRAELVREVGRVKQGGRRSPVYVASRERDLIAALLADNPGPFPDAAIKPVFREIISATRSLEERVRVAYLGPQGTFSHQATVEQFGSQIELEPMAHLEEVFAATERGETHFGVIPVENTIDGAVNPTFDALMESEVTICGEVLVPIAQNLLSQSGRLEDVRVVASIPQATAQCRRWLHAHLPQAEVRDTNSTAAAAQLAAADASVAAVASTVAAEAYGLEVVARDIE
;
A
#
# COMPACT_ATOMS: atom_id res chain seq x y z
N LEU A 1 10.06 43.66 43.49
CA LEU A 1 9.35 42.38 43.21
C LEU A 1 10.41 41.41 42.75
N LYS A 2 10.83 40.53 43.70
CA LYS A 2 11.77 39.45 43.41
C LYS A 2 11.02 38.32 42.71
N SER A 3 11.47 37.97 41.51
CA SER A 3 11.10 36.72 40.82
C SER A 3 11.58 35.56 41.67
N GLU A 4 10.66 34.74 42.18
CA GLU A 4 11.00 33.44 42.76
C GLU A 4 11.43 32.53 41.65
N ALA A 5 12.71 32.26 41.54
CA ALA A 5 13.26 31.25 40.68
C ALA A 5 12.81 29.89 41.22
N ASN A 6 12.12 29.13 40.37
CA ASN A 6 11.70 27.76 40.63
C ASN A 6 12.93 26.94 41.08
N LYS A 7 12.85 26.29 42.25
CA LYS A 7 13.98 25.55 42.80
C LYS A 7 14.20 24.26 41.99
N PRO A 8 15.44 23.80 41.80
CA PRO A 8 15.73 22.56 41.05
C PRO A 8 15.08 21.30 41.68
N GLU A 9 14.75 21.31 42.95
CA GLU A 9 14.02 20.23 43.62
C GLU A 9 12.57 20.10 43.15
N ASP A 10 11.87 21.20 42.90
CA ASP A 10 10.50 21.20 42.38
C ASP A 10 10.45 20.69 40.93
N GLN A 11 11.48 20.96 40.11
CA GLN A 11 11.59 20.45 38.77
C GLN A 11 11.84 18.93 38.73
N ALA A 12 12.67 18.41 39.64
CA ALA A 12 12.96 16.99 39.74
C ALA A 12 11.76 16.18 40.21
N ILE A 13 10.94 16.72 41.12
CA ILE A 13 9.68 16.07 41.57
C ILE A 13 8.65 16.03 40.46
N VAL A 14 8.50 17.12 39.71
CA VAL A 14 7.56 17.18 38.56
C VAL A 14 7.99 16.20 37.45
N ASP A 15 9.28 16.08 37.17
CA ASP A 15 9.83 15.14 36.18
C ASP A 15 9.59 13.67 36.60
N ASP A 16 9.65 13.34 37.90
CA ASP A 16 9.41 12.00 38.41
C ASP A 16 7.90 11.65 38.42
N GLU A 17 7.03 12.58 38.75
CA GLU A 17 5.57 12.43 38.70
C GLU A 17 5.09 12.25 37.22
N VAL A 18 5.63 13.02 36.30
CA VAL A 18 5.35 12.90 34.85
C VAL A 18 5.84 11.53 34.34
N GLY A 19 7.02 11.09 34.77
CA GLY A 19 7.59 9.79 34.40
C GLY A 19 6.70 8.63 34.88
N ALA A 20 6.23 8.71 36.14
CA ALA A 20 5.31 7.71 36.69
C ALA A 20 3.96 7.67 35.98
N ALA A 21 3.38 8.85 35.66
CA ALA A 21 2.13 8.96 34.93
C ALA A 21 2.26 8.37 33.49
N LEU A 22 3.33 8.67 32.79
CA LEU A 22 3.62 8.09 31.46
C LEU A 22 3.77 6.57 31.51
N THR A 23 4.42 6.05 32.55
CA THR A 23 4.57 4.61 32.75
C THR A 23 3.23 3.92 32.98
N ALA A 24 2.36 4.52 33.78
CA ALA A 24 1.00 4.01 34.02
C ALA A 24 0.15 4.01 32.75
N LEU A 25 0.23 5.08 31.94
CA LEU A 25 -0.46 5.15 30.66
C LEU A 25 0.04 4.10 29.67
N ARG A 26 1.35 3.90 29.55
CA ARG A 26 1.94 2.84 28.72
C ARG A 26 1.46 1.45 29.14
N THR A 27 1.44 1.17 30.44
CA THR A 27 0.90 -0.10 30.96
C THR A 27 -0.57 -0.30 30.58
N SER A 28 -1.37 0.78 30.60
CA SER A 28 -2.77 0.73 30.19
C SER A 28 -2.91 0.48 28.68
N ILE A 29 -2.06 1.11 27.86
CA ILE A 29 -2.00 0.86 26.41
C ILE A 29 -1.63 -0.60 26.14
N ASP A 30 -0.61 -1.14 26.80
CA ASP A 30 -0.20 -2.54 26.67
C ASP A 30 -1.34 -3.53 27.03
N ALA A 31 -2.20 -3.16 27.96
CA ALA A 31 -3.38 -3.96 28.31
C ALA A 31 -4.40 -3.96 27.17
N VAL A 32 -4.70 -2.80 26.60
CA VAL A 32 -5.60 -2.67 25.44
C VAL A 32 -5.04 -3.40 24.21
N ASP A 33 -3.73 -3.35 23.95
CA ASP A 33 -3.10 -4.09 22.86
C ASP A 33 -3.30 -5.61 22.99
N ARG A 34 -3.25 -6.14 24.22
CA ARG A 34 -3.56 -7.56 24.47
C ARG A 34 -5.04 -7.89 24.22
N GLU A 35 -5.95 -6.98 24.53
CA GLU A 35 -7.38 -7.15 24.23
C GLU A 35 -7.63 -7.14 22.72
N ILE A 36 -6.98 -6.24 21.98
CA ILE A 36 -7.02 -6.19 20.51
C ILE A 36 -6.52 -7.53 19.94
N LEU A 37 -5.36 -8.02 20.39
CA LEU A 37 -4.82 -9.31 19.94
C LEU A 37 -5.78 -10.46 20.25
N ALA A 38 -6.38 -10.48 21.42
CA ALA A 38 -7.37 -11.50 21.77
C ALA A 38 -8.62 -11.43 20.88
N ALA A 39 -9.09 -10.22 20.52
CA ALA A 39 -10.20 -10.02 19.60
C ALA A 39 -9.86 -10.49 18.19
N LEU A 40 -8.63 -10.22 17.70
CA LEU A 40 -8.13 -10.69 16.42
C LEU A 40 -8.06 -12.23 16.35
N ASN A 41 -7.59 -12.88 17.43
CA ASN A 41 -7.57 -14.34 17.50
C ASN A 41 -8.98 -14.94 17.47
N ARG A 42 -9.94 -14.39 18.23
CA ARG A 42 -11.36 -14.83 18.14
C ARG A 42 -11.92 -14.69 16.74
N ARG A 43 -11.62 -13.57 16.06
CA ARG A 43 -12.02 -13.35 14.67
C ARG A 43 -11.41 -14.41 13.74
N ALA A 44 -10.13 -14.72 13.91
CA ALA A 44 -9.41 -15.72 13.13
C ALA A 44 -10.02 -17.12 13.28
N GLU A 45 -10.42 -17.51 14.51
CA GLU A 45 -11.12 -18.78 14.77
C GLU A 45 -12.46 -18.85 14.03
N LEU A 46 -13.27 -17.79 14.09
CA LEU A 46 -14.55 -17.71 13.35
C LEU A 46 -14.35 -17.80 11.84
N VAL A 47 -13.33 -17.16 11.28
CA VAL A 47 -13.01 -17.26 9.85
C VAL A 47 -12.62 -18.70 9.47
N ARG A 48 -11.84 -19.41 10.29
CA ARG A 48 -11.54 -20.83 10.07
C ARG A 48 -12.78 -21.70 10.11
N GLU A 49 -13.76 -21.40 10.97
CA GLU A 49 -15.04 -22.11 10.98
C GLU A 49 -15.84 -21.86 9.71
N VAL A 50 -15.89 -20.61 9.22
CA VAL A 50 -16.49 -20.28 7.92
C VAL A 50 -15.84 -21.09 6.80
N GLY A 51 -14.53 -21.20 6.78
CA GLY A 51 -13.80 -22.03 5.81
C GLY A 51 -14.23 -23.51 5.85
N ARG A 52 -14.36 -24.11 7.04
CA ARG A 52 -14.84 -25.50 7.18
C ARG A 52 -16.27 -25.67 6.67
N VAL A 53 -17.17 -24.72 6.94
CA VAL A 53 -18.55 -24.77 6.46
C VAL A 53 -18.61 -24.70 4.94
N LYS A 54 -17.80 -23.82 4.31
CA LYS A 54 -17.70 -23.69 2.86
C LYS A 54 -17.17 -24.95 2.18
N GLN A 55 -16.19 -25.65 2.78
CA GLN A 55 -15.64 -26.91 2.26
C GLN A 55 -16.69 -28.03 2.23
N GLY A 56 -17.67 -28.03 3.12
CA GLY A 56 -18.77 -29.00 3.17
C GLY A 56 -19.95 -28.72 2.22
N GLY A 57 -19.93 -27.58 1.47
CA GLY A 57 -21.02 -27.14 0.62
C GLY A 57 -20.60 -26.76 -0.80
N ARG A 58 -21.46 -26.03 -1.54
CA ARG A 58 -21.10 -25.42 -2.83
C ARG A 58 -19.94 -24.43 -2.61
N ARG A 59 -18.93 -24.47 -3.48
CA ARG A 59 -17.82 -23.49 -3.48
C ARG A 59 -18.36 -22.06 -3.45
N SER A 60 -18.24 -21.42 -2.31
CA SER A 60 -18.50 -19.97 -2.19
C SER A 60 -17.18 -19.23 -2.42
N PRO A 61 -17.20 -18.08 -3.08
CA PRO A 61 -15.97 -17.34 -3.34
C PRO A 61 -15.29 -16.97 -2.01
N VAL A 62 -13.97 -17.10 -1.98
CA VAL A 62 -13.12 -16.78 -0.81
C VAL A 62 -13.13 -15.27 -0.53
N TYR A 63 -13.28 -14.47 -1.57
CA TYR A 63 -13.35 -13.02 -1.51
C TYR A 63 -14.64 -12.50 -2.13
N VAL A 64 -15.34 -11.63 -1.39
CA VAL A 64 -16.55 -10.92 -1.84
C VAL A 64 -16.38 -9.44 -1.54
N ALA A 65 -16.05 -8.67 -2.58
CA ALA A 65 -15.73 -7.23 -2.46
C ALA A 65 -16.87 -6.41 -1.83
N SER A 66 -18.14 -6.74 -2.14
CA SER A 66 -19.30 -6.05 -1.56
C SER A 66 -19.36 -6.20 -0.04
N ARG A 67 -19.15 -7.43 0.47
CA ARG A 67 -19.16 -7.69 1.91
C ARG A 67 -18.07 -6.93 2.67
N GLU A 68 -16.88 -6.79 2.08
CA GLU A 68 -15.80 -6.02 2.68
C GLU A 68 -16.16 -4.52 2.73
N ARG A 69 -16.71 -3.98 1.64
CA ARG A 69 -17.18 -2.59 1.61
C ARG A 69 -18.28 -2.32 2.65
N ASP A 70 -19.27 -3.21 2.74
CA ASP A 70 -20.36 -3.08 3.69
C ASP A 70 -19.84 -3.11 5.15
N LEU A 71 -18.90 -3.99 5.44
CA LEU A 71 -18.24 -4.04 6.76
C LEU A 71 -17.52 -2.74 7.08
N ILE A 72 -16.69 -2.24 6.15
CA ILE A 72 -15.96 -0.98 6.35
C ILE A 72 -16.93 0.20 6.54
N ALA A 73 -17.99 0.26 5.74
CA ALA A 73 -19.01 1.30 5.86
C ALA A 73 -19.72 1.26 7.23
N ALA A 74 -20.06 0.07 7.73
CA ALA A 74 -20.65 -0.09 9.05
C ALA A 74 -19.69 0.36 10.17
N LEU A 75 -18.42 -0.04 10.09
CA LEU A 75 -17.40 0.35 11.07
C LEU A 75 -17.18 1.87 11.11
N LEU A 76 -17.21 2.53 9.94
CA LEU A 76 -17.12 3.98 9.85
C LEU A 76 -18.33 4.67 10.48
N ALA A 77 -19.54 4.14 10.22
CA ALA A 77 -20.78 4.69 10.78
C ALA A 77 -20.87 4.53 12.31
N ASP A 78 -20.32 3.44 12.82
CA ASP A 78 -20.35 3.10 14.26
C ASP A 78 -19.16 3.67 15.05
N ASN A 79 -18.21 4.36 14.39
CA ASN A 79 -17.03 4.89 15.08
C ASN A 79 -17.35 6.13 15.93
N PRO A 80 -17.32 6.06 17.28
CA PRO A 80 -17.57 7.20 18.12
C PRO A 80 -16.34 8.13 18.30
N GLY A 81 -15.19 7.80 17.63
CA GLY A 81 -13.89 8.44 17.92
C GLY A 81 -13.28 7.94 19.23
N PRO A 82 -12.07 8.34 19.59
CA PRO A 82 -11.13 9.22 18.90
C PRO A 82 -10.27 8.54 17.82
N PHE A 83 -10.50 7.25 17.50
CA PHE A 83 -9.74 6.58 16.43
C PHE A 83 -10.06 7.23 15.07
N PRO A 84 -9.06 7.64 14.27
CA PRO A 84 -9.30 8.37 13.02
C PRO A 84 -10.05 7.54 11.99
N ASP A 85 -11.12 8.08 11.40
CA ASP A 85 -11.91 7.42 10.34
C ASP A 85 -11.03 6.98 9.16
N ALA A 86 -10.08 7.81 8.74
CA ALA A 86 -9.15 7.50 7.66
C ALA A 86 -8.29 6.24 7.92
N ALA A 87 -8.08 5.87 9.18
CA ALA A 87 -7.30 4.69 9.56
C ALA A 87 -8.14 3.40 9.60
N ILE A 88 -9.47 3.49 9.67
CA ILE A 88 -10.34 2.31 9.77
C ILE A 88 -10.17 1.39 8.57
N LYS A 89 -10.29 1.95 7.35
CA LYS A 89 -10.21 1.16 6.12
C LYS A 89 -8.87 0.42 5.97
N PRO A 90 -7.69 1.06 6.07
CA PRO A 90 -6.42 0.34 5.94
C PRO A 90 -6.19 -0.70 7.03
N VAL A 91 -6.51 -0.40 8.30
CA VAL A 91 -6.34 -1.34 9.41
C VAL A 91 -7.22 -2.58 9.22
N PHE A 92 -8.53 -2.39 8.96
CA PHE A 92 -9.44 -3.52 8.82
C PHE A 92 -9.19 -4.32 7.54
N ARG A 93 -8.67 -3.71 6.47
CA ARG A 93 -8.22 -4.43 5.28
C ARG A 93 -7.11 -5.43 5.62
N GLU A 94 -6.09 -5.02 6.37
CA GLU A 94 -5.02 -5.92 6.78
C GLU A 94 -5.51 -7.03 7.72
N ILE A 95 -6.41 -6.72 8.65
CA ILE A 95 -7.05 -7.70 9.52
C ILE A 95 -7.84 -8.73 8.68
N ILE A 96 -8.60 -8.27 7.69
CA ILE A 96 -9.37 -9.13 6.79
C ILE A 96 -8.44 -9.99 5.95
N SER A 97 -7.41 -9.40 5.34
CA SER A 97 -6.41 -10.08 4.52
C SER A 97 -5.72 -11.19 5.31
N ALA A 98 -5.18 -10.85 6.49
CA ALA A 98 -4.49 -11.80 7.36
C ALA A 98 -5.37 -12.97 7.80
N THR A 99 -6.62 -12.69 8.21
CA THR A 99 -7.51 -13.76 8.67
C THR A 99 -8.08 -14.60 7.53
N ARG A 100 -8.32 -14.00 6.35
CA ARG A 100 -8.74 -14.72 5.14
C ARG A 100 -7.66 -15.70 4.66
N SER A 101 -6.38 -15.36 4.77
CA SER A 101 -5.27 -16.24 4.40
C SER A 101 -5.24 -17.56 5.20
N LEU A 102 -5.96 -17.62 6.33
CA LEU A 102 -6.16 -18.85 7.11
C LEU A 102 -7.21 -19.80 6.49
N GLU A 103 -8.09 -19.29 5.66
CA GLU A 103 -9.08 -20.07 4.91
C GLU A 103 -8.46 -20.55 3.60
N GLU A 104 -8.02 -19.63 2.76
CA GLU A 104 -7.32 -19.88 1.51
C GLU A 104 -6.52 -18.63 1.13
N ARG A 105 -5.28 -18.80 0.67
CA ARG A 105 -4.50 -17.69 0.12
C ARG A 105 -5.06 -17.28 -1.23
N VAL A 106 -5.46 -16.03 -1.31
CA VAL A 106 -5.93 -15.45 -2.58
C VAL A 106 -4.73 -15.18 -3.47
N ARG A 107 -4.75 -15.75 -4.68
CA ARG A 107 -3.76 -15.49 -5.74
C ARG A 107 -4.31 -14.43 -6.67
N VAL A 108 -3.52 -13.39 -6.92
CA VAL A 108 -3.92 -12.24 -7.73
C VAL A 108 -2.86 -11.97 -8.79
N ALA A 109 -3.24 -12.11 -10.07
CA ALA A 109 -2.44 -11.67 -11.20
C ALA A 109 -2.56 -10.15 -11.34
N TYR A 110 -1.47 -9.48 -11.70
CA TYR A 110 -1.49 -8.06 -11.99
C TYR A 110 -0.46 -7.71 -13.07
N LEU A 111 -0.65 -6.59 -13.76
CA LEU A 111 0.32 -6.10 -14.73
C LEU A 111 1.58 -5.64 -13.98
N GLY A 112 2.64 -6.46 -14.08
CA GLY A 112 3.92 -6.25 -13.40
C GLY A 112 4.80 -5.17 -14.04
N PRO A 113 6.02 -5.09 -13.58
CA PRO A 113 6.63 -5.83 -12.46
C PRO A 113 6.17 -5.34 -11.09
N GLN A 114 6.74 -5.93 -10.02
CA GLN A 114 6.53 -5.44 -8.65
C GLN A 114 6.95 -3.96 -8.54
N GLY A 115 6.24 -3.17 -7.72
CA GLY A 115 6.49 -1.73 -7.55
C GLY A 115 5.78 -0.83 -8.58
N THR A 116 4.96 -1.40 -9.50
CA THR A 116 4.07 -0.62 -10.39
C THR A 116 2.82 -0.12 -9.65
N PHE A 117 2.08 0.82 -10.25
CA PHE A 117 0.77 1.25 -9.73
C PHE A 117 -0.26 0.12 -9.75
N SER A 118 -0.16 -0.84 -10.68
CA SER A 118 -0.99 -2.06 -10.65
C SER A 118 -0.66 -2.94 -9.45
N HIS A 119 0.62 -3.04 -9.04
CA HIS A 119 1.00 -3.67 -7.78
C HIS A 119 0.38 -2.94 -6.59
N GLN A 120 0.48 -1.62 -6.54
CA GLN A 120 -0.14 -0.80 -5.50
C GLN A 120 -1.65 -1.02 -5.42
N ALA A 121 -2.35 -0.97 -6.57
CA ALA A 121 -3.79 -1.25 -6.65
C ALA A 121 -4.14 -2.62 -6.08
N THR A 122 -3.31 -3.63 -6.38
CA THR A 122 -3.52 -5.00 -5.90
C THR A 122 -3.43 -5.08 -4.38
N VAL A 123 -2.40 -4.49 -3.78
CA VAL A 123 -2.23 -4.46 -2.32
C VAL A 123 -3.32 -3.60 -1.66
N GLU A 124 -3.67 -2.48 -2.26
CA GLU A 124 -4.75 -1.62 -1.75
C GLU A 124 -6.12 -2.30 -1.78
N GLN A 125 -6.38 -3.19 -2.75
CA GLN A 125 -7.65 -3.89 -2.85
C GLN A 125 -7.72 -5.13 -1.96
N PHE A 126 -6.64 -5.93 -1.90
CA PHE A 126 -6.69 -7.26 -1.29
C PHE A 126 -5.93 -7.36 0.04
N GLY A 127 -5.14 -6.34 0.43
CA GLY A 127 -4.23 -6.34 1.55
C GLY A 127 -2.93 -7.09 1.25
N SER A 128 -2.05 -7.19 2.25
CA SER A 128 -0.67 -7.70 2.06
C SER A 128 -0.57 -9.23 2.10
N GLN A 129 -1.57 -9.93 2.67
CA GLN A 129 -1.52 -11.39 2.89
C GLN A 129 -2.13 -12.18 1.73
N ILE A 130 -1.66 -11.90 0.52
CA ILE A 130 -2.06 -12.55 -0.75
C ILE A 130 -0.84 -13.10 -1.48
N GLU A 131 -1.07 -13.97 -2.45
CA GLU A 131 -0.04 -14.40 -3.40
C GLU A 131 -0.11 -13.51 -4.63
N LEU A 132 0.96 -12.75 -4.84
CA LEU A 132 1.10 -11.78 -5.91
C LEU A 132 1.76 -12.41 -7.13
N GLU A 133 1.07 -12.39 -8.28
CA GLU A 133 1.54 -12.97 -9.55
C GLU A 133 1.77 -11.84 -10.58
N PRO A 134 2.99 -11.27 -10.66
CA PRO A 134 3.30 -10.26 -11.65
C PRO A 134 3.38 -10.87 -13.06
N MET A 135 2.57 -10.35 -13.97
CA MET A 135 2.56 -10.76 -15.38
C MET A 135 3.26 -9.70 -16.24
N ALA A 136 3.98 -10.14 -17.27
CA ALA A 136 4.69 -9.23 -18.16
C ALA A 136 3.75 -8.48 -19.12
N HIS A 137 2.64 -9.14 -19.50
CA HIS A 137 1.68 -8.64 -20.46
C HIS A 137 0.25 -8.69 -19.91
N LEU A 138 -0.59 -7.80 -20.41
CA LEU A 138 -1.99 -7.68 -20.01
C LEU A 138 -2.78 -8.97 -20.28
N GLU A 139 -2.54 -9.58 -21.45
CA GLU A 139 -3.18 -10.81 -21.89
C GLU A 139 -2.89 -11.99 -20.96
N GLU A 140 -1.70 -12.01 -20.34
CA GLU A 140 -1.33 -13.04 -19.35
C GLU A 140 -2.15 -12.93 -18.08
N VAL A 141 -2.51 -11.70 -17.65
CA VAL A 141 -3.38 -11.47 -16.49
C VAL A 141 -4.77 -12.04 -16.75
N PHE A 142 -5.34 -11.77 -17.92
CA PHE A 142 -6.63 -12.33 -18.34
C PHE A 142 -6.57 -13.87 -18.41
N ALA A 143 -5.60 -14.40 -19.12
CA ALA A 143 -5.46 -15.83 -19.32
C ALA A 143 -5.26 -16.61 -18.02
N ALA A 144 -4.47 -16.10 -17.07
CA ALA A 144 -4.27 -16.74 -15.78
C ALA A 144 -5.57 -16.75 -14.95
N THR A 145 -6.36 -15.68 -15.03
CA THR A 145 -7.65 -15.56 -14.33
C THR A 145 -8.70 -16.48 -14.94
N GLU A 146 -8.79 -16.55 -16.26
CA GLU A 146 -9.73 -17.43 -16.98
C GLU A 146 -9.44 -18.91 -16.72
N ARG A 147 -8.16 -19.30 -16.71
CA ARG A 147 -7.75 -20.67 -16.40
C ARG A 147 -7.88 -21.05 -14.92
N GLY A 148 -8.23 -20.07 -14.04
CA GLY A 148 -8.31 -20.28 -12.61
C GLY A 148 -6.95 -20.52 -11.94
N GLU A 149 -5.86 -20.16 -12.60
CA GLU A 149 -4.50 -20.16 -12.04
C GLU A 149 -4.39 -19.08 -10.97
N THR A 150 -5.09 -17.96 -11.16
CA THR A 150 -5.30 -16.93 -10.17
C THR A 150 -6.79 -16.72 -9.91
N HIS A 151 -7.13 -16.23 -8.71
CA HIS A 151 -8.53 -15.97 -8.34
C HIS A 151 -9.05 -14.66 -8.92
N PHE A 152 -8.14 -13.70 -9.11
CA PHE A 152 -8.43 -12.35 -9.61
C PHE A 152 -7.30 -11.87 -10.50
N GLY A 153 -7.64 -10.93 -11.41
CA GLY A 153 -6.70 -10.14 -12.17
C GLY A 153 -6.89 -8.65 -11.86
N VAL A 154 -5.81 -7.91 -11.71
CA VAL A 154 -5.82 -6.45 -11.55
C VAL A 154 -5.14 -5.81 -12.76
N ILE A 155 -5.91 -5.00 -13.47
CA ILE A 155 -5.53 -4.41 -14.75
C ILE A 155 -5.79 -2.89 -14.75
N PRO A 156 -4.96 -2.08 -15.40
CA PRO A 156 -5.22 -0.66 -15.58
C PRO A 156 -6.33 -0.46 -16.60
N VAL A 157 -7.30 0.39 -16.29
CA VAL A 157 -8.42 0.73 -17.18
C VAL A 157 -8.29 2.14 -17.73
N GLU A 158 -7.86 3.08 -16.88
CA GLU A 158 -7.76 4.49 -17.22
C GLU A 158 -6.66 5.17 -16.41
N ASN A 159 -5.99 6.11 -17.04
CA ASN A 159 -5.12 7.09 -16.39
C ASN A 159 -5.68 8.48 -16.71
N THR A 160 -5.82 9.34 -15.70
CA THR A 160 -6.40 10.68 -15.84
C THR A 160 -5.67 11.59 -16.84
N ILE A 161 -4.40 11.29 -17.15
CA ILE A 161 -3.58 12.05 -18.10
C ILE A 161 -3.61 11.43 -19.48
N ASP A 162 -3.38 10.10 -19.57
CA ASP A 162 -3.29 9.39 -20.85
C ASP A 162 -4.66 8.88 -21.35
N GLY A 163 -5.69 8.93 -20.48
CA GLY A 163 -7.03 8.44 -20.80
C GLY A 163 -7.16 6.92 -20.70
N ALA A 164 -8.06 6.38 -21.51
CA ALA A 164 -8.42 4.97 -21.49
C ALA A 164 -7.29 4.05 -21.98
N VAL A 165 -7.10 2.93 -21.32
CA VAL A 165 -6.16 1.86 -21.73
C VAL A 165 -6.87 0.95 -22.72
N ASN A 166 -6.84 1.31 -24.03
CA ASN A 166 -7.55 0.59 -25.08
C ASN A 166 -7.28 -0.92 -25.11
N PRO A 167 -6.03 -1.42 -24.97
CA PRO A 167 -5.78 -2.87 -24.91
C PRO A 167 -6.56 -3.60 -23.81
N THR A 168 -6.86 -2.92 -22.69
CA THR A 168 -7.68 -3.51 -21.62
C THR A 168 -9.13 -3.69 -22.06
N PHE A 169 -9.69 -2.70 -22.78
CA PHE A 169 -11.06 -2.81 -23.30
C PHE A 169 -11.17 -3.86 -24.38
N ASP A 170 -10.19 -3.95 -25.28
CA ASP A 170 -10.15 -4.99 -26.32
C ASP A 170 -10.12 -6.39 -25.67
N ALA A 171 -9.25 -6.61 -24.68
CA ALA A 171 -9.17 -7.87 -23.96
C ALA A 171 -10.46 -8.20 -23.17
N LEU A 172 -11.12 -7.20 -22.56
CA LEU A 172 -12.38 -7.40 -21.87
C LEU A 172 -13.53 -7.82 -22.81
N MET A 173 -13.49 -7.39 -24.08
CA MET A 173 -14.49 -7.78 -25.06
C MET A 173 -14.35 -9.25 -25.52
N GLU A 174 -13.13 -9.80 -25.44
CA GLU A 174 -12.80 -11.16 -25.87
C GLU A 174 -12.81 -12.16 -24.71
N SER A 175 -12.77 -11.68 -23.46
CA SER A 175 -12.60 -12.48 -22.26
C SER A 175 -13.96 -12.86 -21.61
N GLU A 176 -13.99 -14.04 -20.98
CA GLU A 176 -15.13 -14.52 -20.17
C GLU A 176 -15.05 -14.07 -18.71
N VAL A 177 -14.05 -13.30 -18.29
CA VAL A 177 -13.92 -12.82 -16.91
C VAL A 177 -15.03 -11.81 -16.57
N THR A 178 -15.37 -11.74 -15.30
CA THR A 178 -16.38 -10.78 -14.80
C THR A 178 -15.71 -9.70 -13.98
N ILE A 179 -16.00 -8.42 -14.27
CA ILE A 179 -15.56 -7.30 -13.46
C ILE A 179 -16.24 -7.37 -12.10
N CYS A 180 -15.49 -7.49 -11.03
CA CYS A 180 -16.01 -7.63 -9.67
C CYS A 180 -15.71 -6.42 -8.76
N GLY A 181 -14.92 -5.45 -9.22
CA GLY A 181 -14.59 -4.24 -8.48
C GLY A 181 -13.71 -3.29 -9.25
N GLU A 182 -13.54 -2.10 -8.72
CA GLU A 182 -12.61 -1.08 -9.20
C GLU A 182 -11.78 -0.52 -8.03
N VAL A 183 -10.59 -0.06 -8.35
CA VAL A 183 -9.68 0.60 -7.40
C VAL A 183 -9.19 1.89 -8.02
N LEU A 184 -9.36 3.00 -7.30
CA LEU A 184 -8.78 4.29 -7.65
C LEU A 184 -7.49 4.48 -6.86
N VAL A 185 -6.37 4.52 -7.56
CA VAL A 185 -5.05 4.72 -6.97
C VAL A 185 -4.61 6.15 -7.24
N PRO A 186 -4.39 6.99 -6.22
CA PRO A 186 -3.72 8.26 -6.40
C PRO A 186 -2.30 8.03 -6.91
N ILE A 187 -1.98 8.61 -8.08
CA ILE A 187 -0.65 8.53 -8.64
C ILE A 187 0.15 9.70 -8.10
N ALA A 188 0.98 9.44 -7.10
CA ALA A 188 1.95 10.37 -6.55
C ALA A 188 3.36 9.99 -7.01
N GLN A 189 4.06 10.93 -7.60
CA GLN A 189 5.44 10.73 -8.04
C GLN A 189 6.40 11.15 -6.92
N ASN A 190 7.27 10.24 -6.51
CA ASN A 190 8.26 10.48 -5.47
C ASN A 190 9.66 10.30 -6.04
N LEU A 191 10.63 11.03 -5.51
CA LEU A 191 12.04 10.78 -5.79
C LEU A 191 12.58 9.77 -4.79
N LEU A 192 13.09 8.66 -5.30
CA LEU A 192 13.57 7.52 -4.52
C LEU A 192 15.06 7.29 -4.80
N SER A 193 15.87 7.04 -3.78
CA SER A 193 17.28 6.65 -3.93
C SER A 193 17.73 5.71 -2.82
N GLN A 194 18.92 5.10 -2.95
CA GLN A 194 19.50 4.27 -1.89
C GLN A 194 19.86 5.07 -0.64
N SER A 195 20.40 6.28 -0.81
CA SER A 195 20.93 7.08 0.29
C SER A 195 19.89 7.96 0.98
N GLY A 196 18.75 8.20 0.35
CA GLY A 196 17.76 9.17 0.81
C GLY A 196 18.23 10.64 0.70
N ARG A 197 19.35 10.92 0.05
CA ARG A 197 20.00 12.23 0.02
C ARG A 197 20.01 12.80 -1.38
N LEU A 198 19.56 14.04 -1.50
CA LEU A 198 19.44 14.73 -2.79
C LEU A 198 20.82 15.02 -3.43
N GLU A 199 21.80 15.32 -2.61
CA GLU A 199 23.16 15.65 -3.06
C GLU A 199 23.92 14.49 -3.72
N ASP A 200 23.49 13.26 -3.50
CA ASP A 200 24.12 12.07 -4.10
C ASP A 200 23.60 11.78 -5.50
N VAL A 201 22.44 12.37 -5.86
CA VAL A 201 21.76 12.11 -7.14
C VAL A 201 22.51 12.76 -8.30
N ARG A 202 22.87 11.95 -9.30
CA ARG A 202 23.47 12.37 -10.58
C ARG A 202 22.60 12.02 -11.77
N VAL A 203 21.79 10.99 -11.66
CA VAL A 203 20.89 10.52 -12.70
C VAL A 203 19.50 10.38 -12.11
N VAL A 204 18.47 10.84 -12.83
CA VAL A 204 17.06 10.62 -12.51
C VAL A 204 16.47 9.71 -13.57
N ALA A 205 16.00 8.54 -13.17
CA ALA A 205 15.41 7.55 -14.06
C ALA A 205 13.89 7.47 -13.87
N SER A 206 13.12 7.40 -14.94
CA SER A 206 11.70 7.03 -14.96
C SER A 206 11.18 6.86 -16.38
N ILE A 207 9.87 6.64 -16.51
CA ILE A 207 9.18 6.74 -17.80
C ILE A 207 9.06 8.22 -18.22
N PRO A 208 9.05 8.52 -19.55
CA PRO A 208 8.96 9.91 -20.04
C PRO A 208 7.79 10.71 -19.47
N GLN A 209 6.63 10.08 -19.25
CA GLN A 209 5.46 10.74 -18.68
C GLN A 209 5.73 11.20 -17.23
N ALA A 210 6.28 10.34 -16.38
CA ALA A 210 6.54 10.67 -14.98
C ALA A 210 7.61 11.78 -14.85
N THR A 211 8.68 11.72 -15.62
CA THR A 211 9.71 12.79 -15.65
C THR A 211 9.15 14.10 -16.18
N ALA A 212 8.24 14.05 -17.15
CA ALA A 212 7.57 15.25 -17.67
C ALA A 212 6.66 15.92 -16.63
N GLN A 213 5.91 15.14 -15.84
CA GLN A 213 5.09 15.63 -14.72
C GLN A 213 5.97 16.30 -13.65
N CYS A 214 7.11 15.71 -13.34
CA CYS A 214 8.03 16.19 -12.31
C CYS A 214 9.03 17.26 -12.80
N ARG A 215 8.99 17.64 -14.07
CA ARG A 215 10.00 18.51 -14.73
C ARG A 215 10.31 19.77 -13.94
N ARG A 216 9.28 20.46 -13.44
CA ARG A 216 9.44 21.74 -12.73
C ARG A 216 10.24 21.53 -11.44
N TRP A 217 9.89 20.50 -10.67
CA TRP A 217 10.57 20.18 -9.43
C TRP A 217 12.02 19.73 -9.68
N LEU A 218 12.21 18.82 -10.64
CA LEU A 218 13.55 18.31 -11.02
C LEU A 218 14.48 19.44 -11.48
N HIS A 219 13.99 20.36 -12.30
CA HIS A 219 14.79 21.47 -12.76
C HIS A 219 15.18 22.44 -11.62
N ALA A 220 14.32 22.61 -10.62
CA ALA A 220 14.59 23.47 -9.47
C ALA A 220 15.60 22.86 -8.49
N HIS A 221 15.57 21.53 -8.27
CA HIS A 221 16.34 20.87 -7.22
C HIS A 221 17.51 20.04 -7.74
N LEU A 222 17.44 19.55 -8.97
CA LEU A 222 18.43 18.69 -9.62
C LEU A 222 18.78 19.18 -11.05
N PRO A 223 19.15 20.45 -11.25
CA PRO A 223 19.34 21.04 -12.58
C PRO A 223 20.50 20.41 -13.37
N GLN A 224 21.38 19.67 -12.68
CA GLN A 224 22.56 19.05 -13.29
C GLN A 224 22.40 17.52 -13.45
N ALA A 225 21.30 16.93 -12.97
CA ALA A 225 21.11 15.49 -13.09
C ALA A 225 20.73 15.11 -14.54
N GLU A 226 21.32 14.03 -15.01
CA GLU A 226 20.92 13.40 -16.27
C GLU A 226 19.53 12.77 -16.13
N VAL A 227 18.65 12.97 -17.10
CA VAL A 227 17.35 12.26 -17.12
C VAL A 227 17.49 11.04 -18.01
N ARG A 228 17.15 9.86 -17.50
CA ARG A 228 17.23 8.58 -18.19
C ARG A 228 15.85 7.93 -18.30
N ASP A 229 15.43 7.65 -19.52
CA ASP A 229 14.16 6.97 -19.76
C ASP A 229 14.24 5.48 -19.48
N THR A 230 13.16 4.94 -18.91
CA THR A 230 12.96 3.52 -18.62
C THR A 230 11.59 3.05 -19.12
N ASN A 231 11.42 1.74 -19.22
CA ASN A 231 10.16 1.15 -19.69
C ASN A 231 9.05 1.13 -18.62
N SER A 232 9.41 1.31 -17.34
CA SER A 232 8.46 1.42 -16.23
C SER A 232 9.09 2.17 -15.06
N THR A 233 8.26 2.74 -14.20
CA THR A 233 8.72 3.36 -12.93
C THR A 233 9.39 2.33 -12.01
N ALA A 234 8.96 1.07 -12.06
CA ALA A 234 9.58 -0.03 -11.34
C ALA A 234 10.98 -0.37 -11.88
N ALA A 235 11.18 -0.33 -13.22
CA ALA A 235 12.52 -0.50 -13.80
C ALA A 235 13.46 0.64 -13.39
N ALA A 236 12.95 1.86 -13.27
CA ALA A 236 13.71 2.98 -12.71
C ALA A 236 14.11 2.72 -11.26
N ALA A 237 13.20 2.21 -10.43
CA ALA A 237 13.50 1.86 -9.05
C ALA A 237 14.55 0.74 -8.94
N GLN A 238 14.52 -0.26 -9.84
CA GLN A 238 15.58 -1.28 -9.92
C GLN A 238 16.95 -0.68 -10.24
N LEU A 239 17.02 0.28 -11.18
CA LEU A 239 18.27 0.99 -11.48
C LEU A 239 18.77 1.78 -10.26
N ALA A 240 17.88 2.49 -9.57
CA ALA A 240 18.23 3.23 -8.36
C ALA A 240 18.68 2.29 -7.23
N ALA A 241 18.12 1.09 -7.13
CA ALA A 241 18.57 0.07 -6.17
C ALA A 241 19.94 -0.54 -6.50
N ALA A 242 20.35 -0.48 -7.76
CA ALA A 242 21.65 -1.01 -8.21
C ALA A 242 22.78 0.02 -8.17
N ASP A 243 22.46 1.33 -8.22
CA ASP A 243 23.44 2.42 -8.31
C ASP A 243 23.03 3.59 -7.40
N ALA A 244 23.85 3.89 -6.40
CA ALA A 244 23.60 4.95 -5.42
C ALA A 244 23.59 6.37 -6.01
N SER A 245 24.12 6.58 -7.21
CA SER A 245 24.07 7.86 -7.93
C SER A 245 22.79 8.06 -8.72
N VAL A 246 21.96 7.02 -8.86
CA VAL A 246 20.69 7.03 -9.57
C VAL A 246 19.54 7.23 -8.58
N ALA A 247 18.63 8.14 -8.90
CA ALA A 247 17.34 8.25 -8.23
C ALA A 247 16.22 7.86 -9.22
N ALA A 248 15.17 7.25 -8.72
CA ALA A 248 13.99 6.92 -9.51
C ALA A 248 12.84 7.89 -9.20
N VAL A 249 12.07 8.27 -10.21
CA VAL A 249 10.74 8.85 -10.02
C VAL A 249 9.75 7.71 -10.09
N ALA A 250 9.13 7.38 -8.93
CA ALA A 250 8.25 6.23 -8.81
C ALA A 250 7.29 6.34 -7.60
N SER A 251 6.45 5.32 -7.39
CA SER A 251 5.54 5.22 -6.25
C SER A 251 6.27 4.86 -4.94
N THR A 252 5.66 5.11 -3.78
CA THR A 252 6.17 4.66 -2.48
C THR A 252 6.22 3.14 -2.36
N VAL A 253 5.32 2.42 -3.05
CA VAL A 253 5.35 0.95 -3.12
C VAL A 253 6.61 0.44 -3.82
N ALA A 254 7.12 1.18 -4.81
CA ALA A 254 8.42 0.86 -5.42
C ALA A 254 9.58 1.06 -4.43
N ALA A 255 9.51 2.08 -3.56
CA ALA A 255 10.52 2.27 -2.52
C ALA A 255 10.59 1.04 -1.58
N GLU A 256 9.46 0.57 -1.09
CA GLU A 256 9.37 -0.62 -0.24
C GLU A 256 9.84 -1.89 -0.96
N ALA A 257 9.40 -2.09 -2.21
CA ALA A 257 9.72 -3.28 -2.99
C ALA A 257 11.23 -3.42 -3.31
N TYR A 258 11.93 -2.30 -3.48
CA TYR A 258 13.35 -2.28 -3.87
C TYR A 258 14.29 -1.77 -2.77
N GLY A 259 13.78 -1.52 -1.57
CA GLY A 259 14.58 -1.09 -0.42
C GLY A 259 15.20 0.30 -0.61
N LEU A 260 14.43 1.23 -1.21
CA LEU A 260 14.85 2.60 -1.45
C LEU A 260 14.26 3.55 -0.41
N GLU A 261 15.00 4.62 -0.13
CA GLU A 261 14.55 5.73 0.70
C GLU A 261 13.83 6.78 -0.13
N VAL A 262 12.81 7.41 0.46
CA VAL A 262 12.08 8.51 -0.17
C VAL A 262 12.83 9.82 0.08
N VAL A 263 13.44 10.36 -0.97
CA VAL A 263 14.18 11.64 -0.95
C VAL A 263 13.23 12.83 -0.91
N ALA A 264 12.19 12.79 -1.75
CA ALA A 264 11.13 13.80 -1.80
C ALA A 264 9.80 13.16 -2.22
N ARG A 265 8.70 13.70 -1.67
CA ARG A 265 7.33 13.23 -1.94
C ARG A 265 6.60 14.22 -2.84
N ASP A 266 5.63 13.69 -3.62
CA ASP A 266 4.64 14.48 -4.38
C ASP A 266 5.33 15.56 -5.23
N ILE A 267 6.27 15.14 -6.11
CA ILE A 267 7.13 16.02 -6.90
C ILE A 267 6.57 16.37 -8.29
N GLU A 268 5.36 15.88 -8.64
CA GLU A 268 4.63 16.19 -9.87
C GLU A 268 4.10 17.61 -9.99
#